data_57cde3e4a25c7e568ac2761da1a020ac
#
_entry.id   57cde3e4a25c7e568ac2761da1a020ac
#
_cell.length_a   1.000
_cell.length_b   1.000
_cell.length_c   1.000
_cell.angle_alpha   90.00
_cell.angle_beta   90.00
_cell.angle_gamma   90.00
#
_symmetry.space_group_name_H-M   'P 1'
#
loop_
_entity.id
_entity.type
_entity.pdbx_description
1 polymer ?
#
loop_
_entity_poly.entity_id
_entity_poly.type
_entity_poly.pdbx_seq_one_letter_code
_entity_poly.pdbx_strand_id
1 'polypeptide(L)'
;MNTESDRPYPAWVPARGFQLRKAGVQFDAVRVDGDDGRALADGLARLTAGDPGPVVEEANGRRSVYFLVPPASTAYRPWPPDVTRLTSGPGRIAYIPVPALNGCTWPLSWRHRPRGGDLVHTQLLRSALFAR
;
A
#
# COMPACT_ATOMS: atom_id res chain seq x y z
N MET A 1 -27.62 -15.09 -0.58
CA MET A 1 -26.32 -14.99 0.11
C MET A 1 -25.49 -13.89 -0.53
N ASN A 2 -24.89 -13.05 0.27
CA ASN A 2 -24.05 -11.99 -0.23
C ASN A 2 -22.63 -12.52 -0.45
N THR A 3 -22.22 -12.67 -1.72
CA THR A 3 -20.92 -13.23 -2.04
C THR A 3 -19.76 -12.32 -1.65
N GLU A 4 -20.01 -11.01 -1.49
CA GLU A 4 -18.96 -10.10 -1.07
C GLU A 4 -18.50 -10.32 0.35
N SER A 5 -19.40 -10.68 1.25
CA SER A 5 -19.04 -10.95 2.63
C SER A 5 -18.20 -12.21 2.80
N ASP A 6 -18.17 -13.08 1.78
CA ASP A 6 -17.37 -14.31 1.79
C ASP A 6 -15.99 -14.12 1.19
N ARG A 7 -15.69 -12.94 0.66
CA ARG A 7 -14.38 -12.68 0.02
C ARG A 7 -13.31 -12.49 1.08
N PRO A 8 -12.16 -13.19 0.95
CA PRO A 8 -11.03 -13.00 1.86
C PRO A 8 -10.23 -11.73 1.59
N TYR A 9 -10.59 -10.97 0.55
CA TYR A 9 -9.89 -9.76 0.15
C TYR A 9 -10.88 -8.70 -0.36
N PRO A 10 -10.47 -7.41 -0.34
CA PRO A 10 -11.35 -6.32 -0.75
C PRO A 10 -11.70 -6.33 -2.24
N ALA A 11 -12.83 -5.70 -2.58
CA ALA A 11 -13.29 -5.61 -3.97
C ALA A 11 -12.37 -4.81 -4.87
N TRP A 12 -11.51 -3.95 -4.31
CA TRP A 12 -10.58 -3.16 -5.12
C TRP A 12 -9.38 -3.96 -5.63
N VAL A 13 -9.19 -5.21 -5.18
CA VAL A 13 -8.15 -6.08 -5.72
C VAL A 13 -8.61 -6.57 -7.10
N PRO A 14 -7.81 -6.36 -8.17
CA PRO A 14 -8.22 -6.80 -9.51
C PRO A 14 -8.22 -8.32 -9.63
N ALA A 15 -9.04 -8.81 -10.56
CA ALA A 15 -9.16 -10.25 -10.81
C ALA A 15 -7.90 -10.83 -11.45
N ARG A 16 -7.21 -10.04 -12.28
CA ARG A 16 -5.99 -10.48 -12.98
C ARG A 16 -5.11 -9.28 -13.32
N GLY A 17 -3.84 -9.53 -13.55
CA GLY A 17 -2.87 -8.50 -13.91
C GLY A 17 -2.73 -7.45 -12.81
N PHE A 18 -2.76 -6.19 -13.19
CA PHE A 18 -2.78 -5.08 -12.24
C PHE A 18 -3.64 -3.95 -12.78
N GLN A 19 -4.10 -3.10 -11.87
CA GLN A 19 -4.90 -1.93 -12.20
C GLN A 19 -4.36 -0.72 -11.45
N LEU A 20 -4.49 0.44 -12.06
CA LEU A 20 -4.23 1.70 -11.38
C LEU A 20 -5.50 2.14 -10.66
N ARG A 21 -5.39 2.35 -9.35
CA ARG A 21 -6.51 2.84 -8.54
C ARG A 21 -6.27 4.28 -8.14
N LYS A 22 -7.28 5.12 -8.29
CA LYS A 22 -7.17 6.53 -7.92
C LYS A 22 -7.04 6.65 -6.41
N ALA A 23 -6.01 7.38 -5.96
CA ALA A 23 -5.84 7.68 -4.54
C ALA A 23 -7.00 8.50 -4.01
N GLY A 24 -7.32 8.33 -2.73
CA GLY A 24 -8.37 9.08 -2.07
C GLY A 24 -9.75 8.44 -2.14
N VAL A 25 -9.90 7.33 -2.85
CA VAL A 25 -11.20 6.63 -2.96
C VAL A 25 -11.25 5.49 -1.94
N GLN A 26 -10.44 4.46 -2.14
CA GLN A 26 -10.37 3.31 -1.21
C GLN A 26 -9.20 3.43 -0.25
N PHE A 27 -8.14 4.06 -0.70
CA PHE A 27 -6.91 4.23 0.07
C PHE A 27 -6.06 5.34 -0.55
N ASP A 28 -5.06 5.76 0.20
CA ASP A 28 -3.91 6.49 -0.29
C ASP A 28 -2.71 5.54 -0.21
N ALA A 29 -1.54 5.99 -0.63
CA ALA A 29 -0.33 5.21 -0.47
C ALA A 29 0.86 6.07 -0.07
N VAL A 30 1.81 5.44 0.61
CA VAL A 30 3.13 6.00 0.86
C VAL A 30 4.12 5.12 0.11
N ARG A 31 4.88 5.72 -0.81
CA ARG A 31 5.86 4.99 -1.60
C ARG A 31 7.27 5.22 -1.04
N VAL A 32 7.99 4.13 -0.82
CA VAL A 32 9.38 4.15 -0.36
C VAL A 32 10.21 3.37 -1.37
N ASP A 33 11.23 4.01 -1.93
CA ASP A 33 12.06 3.40 -2.98
C ASP A 33 13.18 2.55 -2.38
N GLY A 34 13.56 1.51 -3.11
CA GLY A 34 14.74 0.71 -2.83
C GLY A 34 14.60 -0.25 -1.65
N ASP A 35 15.74 -0.65 -1.11
CA ASP A 35 15.82 -1.64 -0.04
C ASP A 35 15.16 -1.17 1.26
N ASP A 36 15.15 0.13 1.49
CA ASP A 36 14.51 0.73 2.68
C ASP A 36 13.02 0.37 2.76
N GLY A 37 12.33 0.38 1.62
CA GLY A 37 10.90 0.04 1.57
C GLY A 37 10.65 -1.40 2.02
N ARG A 38 11.45 -2.33 1.52
CA ARG A 38 11.31 -3.74 1.87
C ARG A 38 11.65 -3.99 3.34
N ALA A 39 12.73 -3.40 3.82
CA ALA A 39 13.12 -3.53 5.22
C ALA A 39 12.06 -2.95 6.14
N LEU A 40 11.47 -1.83 5.76
CA LEU A 40 10.38 -1.20 6.52
C LEU A 40 9.15 -2.10 6.56
N ALA A 41 8.77 -2.69 5.43
CA ALA A 41 7.63 -3.61 5.37
C ALA A 41 7.83 -4.82 6.30
N ASP A 42 9.04 -5.38 6.29
CA ASP A 42 9.35 -6.53 7.15
C ASP A 42 9.36 -6.12 8.63
N GLY A 43 9.85 -4.92 8.93
CA GLY A 43 9.81 -4.38 10.29
C GLY A 43 8.40 -4.17 10.80
N LEU A 44 7.51 -3.64 9.95
CA LEU A 44 6.11 -3.47 10.31
C LEU A 44 5.42 -4.82 10.51
N ALA A 45 5.78 -5.82 9.71
CA ALA A 45 5.23 -7.17 9.88
C ALA A 45 5.60 -7.72 11.27
N ARG A 46 6.82 -7.52 11.70
CA ARG A 46 7.25 -7.95 13.05
C ARG A 46 6.48 -7.25 14.15
N LEU A 47 6.22 -5.95 13.98
CA LEU A 47 5.49 -5.15 14.97
C LEU A 47 3.99 -5.48 15.03
N THR A 48 3.46 -6.09 14.00
CA THR A 48 2.02 -6.34 13.85
C THR A 48 1.67 -7.83 13.83
N ALA A 49 2.56 -8.67 14.34
CA ALA A 49 2.38 -10.14 14.37
C ALA A 49 2.11 -10.71 12.98
N GLY A 50 2.79 -10.20 11.97
CA GLY A 50 2.69 -10.71 10.60
C GLY A 50 1.59 -10.08 9.76
N ASP A 51 0.88 -9.08 10.28
CA ASP A 51 -0.25 -8.47 9.56
C ASP A 51 -0.12 -6.94 9.54
N PRO A 52 0.80 -6.39 8.75
CA PRO A 52 1.00 -4.95 8.70
C PRO A 52 -0.04 -4.22 7.85
N GLY A 53 -0.86 -4.93 7.10
CA GLY A 53 -1.75 -4.39 6.08
C GLY A 53 -1.17 -4.59 4.69
N PRO A 54 -1.90 -4.16 3.65
CA PRO A 54 -1.49 -4.43 2.27
C PRO A 54 -0.27 -3.60 1.85
N VAL A 55 0.74 -4.28 1.32
CA VAL A 55 1.98 -3.67 0.84
C VAL A 55 2.29 -4.21 -0.54
N VAL A 56 2.36 -3.33 -1.53
CA VAL A 56 2.68 -3.66 -2.92
C VAL A 56 4.16 -3.42 -3.17
N GLU A 57 4.79 -4.30 -3.94
CA GLU A 57 6.19 -4.19 -4.31
C GLU A 57 6.31 -4.13 -5.83
N GLU A 58 7.17 -3.26 -6.32
CA GLU A 58 7.45 -3.10 -7.74
C GLU A 58 8.86 -3.58 -8.05
N ALA A 59 9.00 -4.51 -9.00
CA ALA A 59 10.28 -5.17 -9.28
C ALA A 59 11.21 -4.37 -10.19
N ASN A 60 10.67 -3.41 -10.97
CA ASN A 60 11.47 -2.64 -11.92
C ASN A 60 11.74 -1.22 -11.41
N GLY A 61 12.52 -0.46 -12.19
CA GLY A 61 12.85 0.91 -11.84
C GLY A 61 13.55 1.01 -10.49
N ARG A 62 13.04 1.86 -9.62
CA ARG A 62 13.61 2.08 -8.28
C ARG A 62 13.22 0.99 -7.28
N ARG A 63 12.48 -0.01 -7.71
CA ARG A 63 12.02 -1.11 -6.86
C ARG A 63 11.24 -0.59 -5.66
N SER A 64 10.23 0.22 -5.96
CA SER A 64 9.42 0.91 -4.97
C SER A 64 8.51 -0.04 -4.20
N VAL A 65 8.20 0.33 -2.97
CA VAL A 65 7.23 -0.36 -2.13
C VAL A 65 6.12 0.63 -1.79
N TYR A 66 4.86 0.21 -1.93
CA TYR A 66 3.69 1.05 -1.70
C TYR A 66 2.93 0.53 -0.49
N PHE A 67 2.84 1.35 0.54
CA PHE A 67 2.07 1.04 1.75
C PHE A 67 0.68 1.65 1.58
N LEU A 68 -0.36 0.82 1.52
CA LEU A 68 -1.73 1.30 1.34
C LEU A 68 -2.32 1.70 2.68
N VAL A 69 -2.65 2.98 2.81
CA VAL A 69 -3.13 3.58 4.06
C VAL A 69 -4.52 4.16 3.85
N PRO A 70 -5.28 4.44 4.93
CA PRO A 70 -6.61 5.03 4.77
C PRO A 70 -6.59 6.36 4.01
N PRO A 71 -7.65 6.66 3.25
CA PRO A 71 -7.72 7.89 2.46
C PRO A 71 -7.51 9.12 3.34
N ALA A 72 -6.76 10.09 2.83
CA ALA A 72 -6.44 11.36 3.49
C ALA A 72 -5.67 11.23 4.81
N SER A 73 -5.27 10.02 5.20
CA SER A 73 -4.60 9.81 6.50
C SER A 73 -3.18 10.34 6.53
N THR A 74 -2.57 10.66 5.38
CA THR A 74 -1.22 11.23 5.34
C THR A 74 -1.22 12.76 5.43
N ALA A 75 -2.38 13.39 5.38
CA ALA A 75 -2.50 14.85 5.42
C ALA A 75 -2.18 15.40 6.82
N TYR A 76 -1.73 16.65 6.84
CA TYR A 76 -1.48 17.42 8.08
C TYR A 76 -0.41 16.81 8.99
N ARG A 77 0.45 15.95 8.44
CA ARG A 77 1.55 15.31 9.18
C ARG A 77 2.84 15.49 8.39
N PRO A 78 3.96 15.79 9.06
CA PRO A 78 5.24 15.80 8.36
C PRO A 78 5.68 14.37 8.04
N TRP A 79 6.31 14.20 6.88
CA TRP A 79 6.86 12.92 6.45
C TRP A 79 8.33 13.11 6.08
N PRO A 80 9.16 12.06 6.17
CA PRO A 80 10.55 12.17 5.70
C PRO A 80 10.59 12.60 4.24
N PRO A 81 11.60 13.41 3.84
CA PRO A 81 11.65 13.97 2.48
C PRO A 81 11.88 12.94 1.38
N ASP A 82 12.37 11.75 1.73
CA ASP A 82 12.67 10.70 0.77
C ASP A 82 11.48 9.77 0.46
N VAL A 83 10.32 10.03 1.05
CA VAL A 83 9.12 9.24 0.76
C VAL A 83 8.15 10.07 -0.09
N THR A 84 7.32 9.37 -0.86
CA THR A 84 6.32 10.01 -1.73
C THR A 84 4.92 9.64 -1.23
N ARG A 85 4.11 10.66 -0.97
CA ARG A 85 2.70 10.45 -0.64
C ARG A 85 1.88 10.47 -1.92
N LEU A 86 1.12 9.40 -2.14
CA LEU A 86 0.18 9.30 -3.27
C LEU A 86 -1.22 9.55 -2.71
N THR A 87 -1.70 10.76 -2.91
CA THR A 87 -2.99 11.23 -2.40
C THR A 87 -3.66 12.09 -3.46
N SER A 88 -4.96 12.29 -3.35
CA SER A 88 -5.72 13.13 -4.27
C SER A 88 -6.40 14.26 -3.50
N GLY A 89 -6.55 15.40 -4.17
CA GLY A 89 -7.20 16.57 -3.59
C GLY A 89 -7.40 17.63 -4.67
N PRO A 90 -7.79 18.87 -4.29
CA PRO A 90 -8.00 19.93 -5.27
C PRO A 90 -6.77 20.14 -6.14
N GLY A 91 -6.94 19.99 -7.46
CA GLY A 91 -5.85 20.17 -8.41
C GLY A 91 -4.80 19.07 -8.39
N ARG A 92 -5.05 17.94 -7.74
CA ARG A 92 -4.08 16.87 -7.60
C ARG A 92 -4.75 15.52 -7.72
N ILE A 93 -4.25 14.68 -8.64
CA ILE A 93 -4.70 13.31 -8.81
C ILE A 93 -3.48 12.40 -8.82
N ALA A 94 -3.55 11.31 -8.06
CA ALA A 94 -2.51 10.29 -8.04
C ALA A 94 -3.14 8.92 -8.24
N TYR A 95 -2.39 8.01 -8.84
CA TYR A 95 -2.83 6.63 -9.06
C TYR A 95 -1.85 5.68 -8.39
N ILE A 96 -2.39 4.59 -7.85
CA ILE A 96 -1.64 3.59 -7.10
C ILE A 96 -1.78 2.25 -7.83
N PRO A 97 -0.67 1.58 -8.18
CA PRO A 97 -0.74 0.29 -8.86
C PRO A 97 -1.11 -0.81 -7.88
N VAL A 98 -2.09 -1.64 -8.25
CA VAL A 98 -2.58 -2.72 -7.40
C VAL A 98 -2.59 -4.01 -8.21
N PRO A 99 -1.81 -5.03 -7.81
CA PRO A 99 -1.79 -6.31 -8.52
C PRO A 99 -2.91 -7.24 -8.07
N ALA A 100 -3.25 -8.17 -8.95
CA ALA A 100 -4.09 -9.30 -8.58
C ALA A 100 -3.35 -10.20 -7.57
N LEU A 101 -4.07 -11.09 -6.92
CA LEU A 101 -3.49 -12.01 -5.96
C LEU A 101 -2.79 -13.19 -6.63
N ASN A 102 -3.16 -13.51 -7.87
CA ASN A 102 -2.64 -14.69 -8.57
C ASN A 102 -2.33 -14.35 -10.03
N GLY A 103 -1.60 -15.23 -10.68
CA GLY A 103 -1.28 -15.09 -12.09
C GLY A 103 -0.11 -14.14 -12.34
N CYS A 104 0.02 -13.71 -13.59
CA CYS A 104 1.10 -12.82 -14.00
C CYS A 104 0.75 -11.38 -13.65
N THR A 105 1.46 -10.80 -12.68
CA THR A 105 1.27 -9.42 -12.23
C THR A 105 2.52 -8.57 -12.43
N TRP A 106 3.58 -9.16 -12.96
CA TRP A 106 4.85 -8.47 -13.15
C TRP A 106 4.64 -7.09 -13.82
N PRO A 107 5.25 -6.01 -13.36
CA PRO A 107 6.35 -5.94 -12.37
C PRO A 107 5.90 -5.80 -10.91
N LEU A 108 4.63 -6.00 -10.63
CA LEU A 108 4.06 -5.81 -9.30
C LEU A 108 3.83 -7.14 -8.59
N SER A 109 3.94 -7.11 -7.27
CA SER A 109 3.60 -8.24 -6.42
C SER A 109 3.18 -7.74 -5.05
N TRP A 110 2.54 -8.62 -4.28
CA TRP A 110 2.20 -8.31 -2.89
C TRP A 110 3.35 -8.70 -1.98
N ARG A 111 3.92 -7.73 -1.29
CA ARG A 111 4.84 -8.01 -0.18
C ARG A 111 4.07 -8.55 1.01
N HIS A 112 2.92 -7.92 1.28
CA HIS A 112 1.94 -8.40 2.24
C HIS A 112 0.56 -8.25 1.61
N ARG A 113 -0.18 -9.35 1.57
CA ARG A 113 -1.48 -9.39 0.92
C ARG A 113 -2.53 -8.66 1.75
N PRO A 114 -3.53 -8.05 1.10
CA PRO A 114 -4.65 -7.48 1.83
C PRO A 114 -5.45 -8.59 2.51
N ARG A 115 -5.91 -8.32 3.74
CA ARG A 115 -6.77 -9.23 4.49
C ARG A 115 -7.97 -8.44 4.95
N GLY A 116 -9.16 -8.86 4.53
CA GLY A 116 -10.36 -8.12 4.83
C GLY A 116 -10.26 -6.68 4.34
N GLY A 117 -10.75 -5.72 5.10
CA GLY A 117 -10.72 -4.31 4.74
C GLY A 117 -9.61 -3.51 5.39
N ASP A 118 -8.74 -4.14 6.16
CA ASP A 118 -7.72 -3.43 6.93
C ASP A 118 -6.63 -2.88 6.02
N LEU A 119 -6.21 -1.65 6.30
CA LEU A 119 -5.11 -0.99 5.60
C LEU A 119 -3.93 -0.82 6.56
N VAL A 120 -2.78 -0.37 6.04
CA VAL A 120 -1.61 -0.12 6.87
C VAL A 120 -1.92 1.02 7.84
N HIS A 121 -1.56 0.87 9.10
CA HIS A 121 -1.79 1.90 10.11
C HIS A 121 -0.84 3.08 9.87
N THR A 122 -1.40 4.22 9.51
CA THR A 122 -0.64 5.39 9.06
C THR A 122 0.36 5.88 10.10
N GLN A 123 -0.04 6.00 11.35
CA GLN A 123 0.84 6.51 12.39
C GLN A 123 1.98 5.54 12.70
N LEU A 124 1.70 4.24 12.69
CA LEU A 124 2.73 3.24 12.91
C LEU A 124 3.76 3.27 11.77
N LEU A 125 3.29 3.37 10.53
CA LEU A 125 4.15 3.50 9.35
C LEU A 125 5.05 4.74 9.47
N ARG A 126 4.44 5.89 9.81
CA ARG A 126 5.15 7.15 9.92
C ARG A 126 6.23 7.08 11.02
N SER A 127 5.88 6.51 12.17
CA SER A 127 6.83 6.34 13.28
C SER A 127 8.01 5.46 12.86
N ALA A 128 7.74 4.37 12.17
CA ALA A 128 8.78 3.47 11.69
C ALA A 128 9.69 4.16 10.66
N LEU A 129 9.12 5.00 9.80
CA LEU A 129 9.91 5.75 8.82
C LEU A 129 10.87 6.72 9.48
N PHE A 130 10.45 7.41 10.53
CA PHE A 130 11.32 8.34 11.25
C PHE A 130 12.35 7.61 12.13
N ALA A 131 12.11 6.36 12.47
CA ALA A 131 13.02 5.56 13.29
C ALA A 131 14.12 4.84 12.51
N ARG A 132 14.10 4.96 11.17
CA ARG A 132 15.11 4.30 10.31
C ARG A 132 16.53 4.72 10.63
#